data_dcb4cc073e35ac11c83e92fab52665a2
#
_entry.id   dcb4cc073e35ac11c83e92fab52665a2
#
_cell.length_a   1.000
_cell.length_b   1.000
_cell.length_c   1.000
_cell.angle_alpha   90.00
_cell.angle_beta   90.00
_cell.angle_gamma   90.00
#
_symmetry.space_group_name_H-M   'P 1'
#
loop_
_entity.id
_entity.type
_entity.pdbx_description
1 polymer ?
#
loop_
_entity_poly.entity_id
_entity_poly.type
_entity_poly.pdbx_seq_one_letter_code
_entity_poly.pdbx_strand_id
1 'polypeptide(L)'
;MNFCPKCSSAEIVKKIPEGDNRERDVCNKCEEIFYSNPNIVTGVLAYTDNDEILLCKRSIEPRHGYWTLPAGFLENQESIEEGALRETEEEAKLQVSDVKLFTVLSVPHIDQIYTFFTGKVVNYDFGPTPESSEVKLFKYDEIPWSELAFPSVIKTIKLFLEHGDDKIFNEVLRPKV
;
A
#
# COMPACT_ATOMS: atom_id res chain seq x y z
N MET A 1 14.28 10.63 -14.17
CA MET A 1 13.57 11.11 -15.40
C MET A 1 14.58 11.23 -16.52
N ASN A 2 14.28 10.73 -17.75
CA ASN A 2 15.24 10.74 -18.86
C ASN A 2 15.01 11.91 -19.85
N PHE A 3 13.80 12.44 -19.92
CA PHE A 3 13.41 13.53 -20.81
C PHE A 3 12.43 14.45 -20.10
N CYS A 4 12.49 15.75 -20.45
CA CYS A 4 11.52 16.74 -20.01
C CYS A 4 10.18 16.53 -20.74
N PRO A 5 9.05 16.28 -20.03
CA PRO A 5 7.75 16.13 -20.66
C PRO A 5 7.22 17.42 -21.29
N LYS A 6 7.75 18.60 -20.91
CA LYS A 6 7.34 19.89 -21.45
C LYS A 6 8.03 20.26 -22.77
N CYS A 7 9.33 19.96 -22.90
CA CYS A 7 10.12 20.38 -24.07
C CYS A 7 10.94 19.27 -24.74
N SER A 8 10.78 18.03 -24.28
CA SER A 8 11.46 16.82 -24.78
C SER A 8 13.00 16.85 -24.70
N SER A 9 13.58 17.80 -23.95
CA SER A 9 15.03 17.86 -23.75
C SER A 9 15.50 16.72 -22.81
N ALA A 10 16.65 16.13 -23.11
CA ALA A 10 17.32 15.17 -22.22
C ALA A 10 18.18 15.86 -21.13
N GLU A 11 18.22 17.18 -21.09
CA GLU A 11 19.04 17.95 -20.15
C GLU A 11 18.34 18.11 -18.80
N ILE A 12 18.12 17.01 -18.10
CA ILE A 12 17.57 16.99 -16.74
C ILE A 12 18.73 16.89 -15.75
N VAL A 13 18.77 17.82 -14.80
CA VAL A 13 19.79 17.86 -13.74
C VAL A 13 19.15 17.95 -12.38
N LYS A 14 19.81 17.41 -11.37
CA LYS A 14 19.44 17.61 -9.96
C LYS A 14 20.12 18.87 -9.45
N LYS A 15 19.31 19.84 -9.03
CA LYS A 15 19.79 21.07 -8.37
C LYS A 15 18.74 21.61 -7.40
N ILE A 16 19.16 22.47 -6.49
CA ILE A 16 18.25 23.20 -5.61
C ILE A 16 17.75 24.42 -6.39
N PRO A 17 16.44 24.49 -6.76
CA PRO A 17 15.90 25.65 -7.44
C PRO A 17 15.91 26.89 -6.54
N GLU A 18 15.85 28.08 -7.14
CA GLU A 18 15.70 29.31 -6.38
C GLU A 18 14.43 29.30 -5.54
N GLY A 19 14.55 29.58 -4.24
CA GLY A 19 13.43 29.54 -3.29
C GLY A 19 13.07 28.18 -2.74
N ASP A 20 13.75 27.09 -3.14
CA ASP A 20 13.57 25.73 -2.58
C ASP A 20 14.70 25.42 -1.56
N ASN A 21 14.52 24.37 -0.78
CA ASN A 21 15.49 23.88 0.20
C ASN A 21 15.95 22.44 -0.06
N ARG A 22 15.56 21.84 -1.20
CA ARG A 22 15.89 20.47 -1.60
C ARG A 22 16.25 20.39 -3.06
N GLU A 23 17.05 19.38 -3.42
CA GLU A 23 17.31 19.05 -4.81
C GLU A 23 16.03 18.58 -5.51
N ARG A 24 15.82 19.10 -6.72
CA ARG A 24 14.74 18.70 -7.63
C ARG A 24 15.32 18.32 -8.98
N ASP A 25 14.60 17.52 -9.74
CA ASP A 25 14.88 17.36 -11.15
C ASP A 25 14.47 18.65 -11.88
N VAL A 26 15.39 19.27 -12.60
CA VAL A 26 15.17 20.54 -13.32
C VAL A 26 15.63 20.39 -14.75
N CYS A 27 14.80 20.83 -15.70
CA CYS A 27 15.18 20.89 -17.11
C CYS A 27 16.06 22.12 -17.37
N ASN A 28 17.30 21.94 -17.80
CA ASN A 28 18.19 23.05 -18.13
C ASN A 28 17.75 23.85 -19.35
N LYS A 29 16.93 23.27 -20.24
CA LYS A 29 16.49 23.94 -21.46
C LYS A 29 15.29 24.86 -21.28
N CYS A 30 14.29 24.45 -20.47
CA CYS A 30 13.05 25.21 -20.26
C CYS A 30 12.80 25.58 -18.80
N GLU A 31 13.75 25.28 -17.91
CA GLU A 31 13.75 25.62 -16.49
C GLU A 31 12.57 25.03 -15.69
N GLU A 32 11.83 24.07 -16.27
CA GLU A 32 10.75 23.38 -15.57
C GLU A 32 11.29 22.58 -14.39
N ILE A 33 10.66 22.73 -13.23
CA ILE A 33 11.00 22.03 -11.98
C ILE A 33 10.03 20.86 -11.79
N PHE A 34 10.54 19.67 -11.58
CA PHE A 34 9.74 18.48 -11.35
C PHE A 34 9.72 18.10 -9.87
N TYR A 35 8.53 18.14 -9.30
CA TYR A 35 8.29 17.73 -7.94
C TYR A 35 7.86 16.27 -7.94
N SER A 36 8.44 15.47 -7.03
CA SER A 36 8.00 14.11 -6.74
C SER A 36 7.54 14.03 -5.29
N ASN A 37 6.42 13.36 -5.07
CA ASN A 37 5.88 13.09 -3.75
C ASN A 37 5.95 11.59 -3.46
N PRO A 38 5.92 11.17 -2.18
CA PRO A 38 5.75 9.76 -1.85
C PRO A 38 4.48 9.19 -2.48
N ASN A 39 4.58 7.97 -3.00
CA ASN A 39 3.42 7.24 -3.49
C ASN A 39 2.61 6.73 -2.29
N ILE A 40 1.28 6.79 -2.43
CA ILE A 40 0.38 6.23 -1.43
C ILE A 40 -0.03 4.82 -1.90
N VAL A 41 0.08 3.85 -1.00
CA VAL A 41 -0.47 2.51 -1.13
C VAL A 41 -1.60 2.39 -0.13
N THR A 42 -2.76 1.91 -0.57
CA THR A 42 -3.94 1.77 0.27
C THR A 42 -4.51 0.37 0.15
N GLY A 43 -5.10 -0.15 1.24
CA GLY A 43 -5.65 -1.50 1.25
C GLY A 43 -6.46 -1.80 2.50
N VAL A 44 -6.99 -3.01 2.59
CA VAL A 44 -7.86 -3.44 3.69
C VAL A 44 -7.28 -4.67 4.40
N LEU A 45 -7.26 -4.62 5.73
CA LEU A 45 -7.21 -5.79 6.59
C LEU A 45 -8.65 -6.27 6.79
N ALA A 46 -9.06 -7.25 5.98
CA ALA A 46 -10.39 -7.82 6.05
C ALA A 46 -10.41 -8.97 7.08
N TYR A 47 -11.37 -8.94 7.99
CA TYR A 47 -11.49 -9.91 9.07
C TYR A 47 -12.93 -10.43 9.24
N THR A 48 -13.07 -11.58 9.92
CA THR A 48 -14.35 -12.19 10.26
C THR A 48 -14.58 -12.22 11.77
N ASP A 49 -15.83 -12.41 12.19
CA ASP A 49 -16.17 -12.62 13.61
C ASP A 49 -15.68 -13.99 14.16
N ASN A 50 -15.03 -14.81 13.32
CA ASN A 50 -14.47 -16.11 13.66
C ASN A 50 -12.96 -16.09 13.88
N ASP A 51 -12.36 -14.93 14.18
CA ASP A 51 -10.92 -14.74 14.37
C ASP A 51 -10.08 -15.12 13.12
N GLU A 52 -10.52 -14.66 11.94
CA GLU A 52 -9.84 -14.89 10.68
C GLU A 52 -9.50 -13.59 9.98
N ILE A 53 -8.36 -13.57 9.28
CA ILE A 53 -7.91 -12.49 8.39
C ILE A 53 -7.78 -13.04 6.97
N LEU A 54 -8.27 -12.28 5.98
CA LEU A 54 -8.10 -12.62 4.58
C LEU A 54 -6.72 -12.17 4.10
N LEU A 55 -6.01 -13.07 3.43
CA LEU A 55 -4.76 -12.80 2.75
C LEU A 55 -4.83 -13.22 1.29
N CYS A 56 -4.12 -12.48 0.44
CA CYS A 56 -3.92 -12.74 -0.98
C CYS A 56 -2.50 -13.23 -1.22
N LYS A 57 -2.33 -14.28 -2.02
CA LYS A 57 -1.01 -14.79 -2.42
C LYS A 57 -0.61 -14.16 -3.74
N ARG A 58 0.42 -13.35 -3.72
CA ARG A 58 0.87 -12.56 -4.87
C ARG A 58 1.25 -13.43 -6.07
N SER A 59 0.73 -13.10 -7.25
CA SER A 59 1.14 -13.68 -8.53
C SER A 59 2.03 -12.77 -9.36
N ILE A 60 2.41 -11.59 -8.81
CA ILE A 60 3.24 -10.57 -9.45
C ILE A 60 4.44 -10.19 -8.58
N GLU A 61 5.49 -9.66 -9.22
CA GLU A 61 6.62 -9.06 -8.50
C GLU A 61 6.28 -7.65 -7.97
N PRO A 62 6.92 -7.18 -6.90
CA PRO A 62 7.88 -7.91 -6.06
C PRO A 62 7.20 -8.91 -5.13
N ARG A 63 7.97 -9.88 -4.64
CA ARG A 63 7.51 -10.88 -3.67
C ARG A 63 6.45 -11.85 -4.21
N HIS A 64 6.59 -12.29 -5.47
CA HIS A 64 5.78 -13.37 -6.04
C HIS A 64 5.73 -14.59 -5.10
N GLY A 65 4.53 -15.16 -4.90
CA GLY A 65 4.30 -16.33 -4.04
C GLY A 65 4.18 -16.06 -2.54
N TYR A 66 4.39 -14.80 -2.10
CA TYR A 66 4.20 -14.39 -0.71
C TYR A 66 2.76 -13.91 -0.45
N TRP A 67 2.34 -13.99 0.81
CA TRP A 67 1.02 -13.54 1.26
C TRP A 67 1.03 -12.05 1.63
N THR A 68 -0.05 -11.36 1.32
CA THR A 68 -0.24 -9.94 1.64
C THR A 68 -1.68 -9.63 1.96
N LEU A 69 -1.94 -8.46 2.53
CA LEU A 69 -3.26 -7.86 2.52
C LEU A 69 -3.55 -7.32 1.10
N PRO A 70 -4.79 -7.35 0.61
CA PRO A 70 -5.15 -6.70 -0.65
C PRO A 70 -4.84 -5.20 -0.56
N ALA A 71 -3.99 -4.70 -1.45
CA ALA A 71 -3.53 -3.32 -1.42
C ALA A 71 -2.73 -2.94 -2.67
N GLY A 72 -2.97 -1.76 -3.22
CA GLY A 72 -2.23 -1.21 -4.35
C GLY A 72 -2.07 0.30 -4.29
N PHE A 73 -1.57 0.88 -5.39
CA PHE A 73 -1.34 2.31 -5.46
C PHE A 73 -2.66 3.08 -5.56
N LEU A 74 -2.72 4.18 -4.77
CA LEU A 74 -3.82 5.14 -4.87
C LEU A 74 -3.81 5.80 -6.24
N GLU A 75 -4.95 5.84 -6.91
CA GLU A 75 -5.12 6.52 -8.18
C GLU A 75 -5.55 7.98 -8.01
N ASN A 76 -5.36 8.77 -9.07
CA ASN A 76 -5.82 10.16 -9.07
C ASN A 76 -7.35 10.22 -8.99
N GLN A 77 -7.88 11.16 -8.22
CA GLN A 77 -9.30 11.46 -8.05
C GLN A 77 -10.09 10.46 -7.19
N GLU A 78 -9.42 9.53 -6.50
CA GLU A 78 -10.04 8.69 -5.48
C GLU A 78 -9.55 9.07 -4.07
N SER A 79 -10.36 8.87 -3.07
CA SER A 79 -9.97 8.91 -1.66
C SER A 79 -9.18 7.65 -1.29
N ILE A 80 -8.42 7.71 -0.18
CA ILE A 80 -7.68 6.53 0.30
C ILE A 80 -8.61 5.35 0.65
N GLU A 81 -9.85 5.62 1.07
CA GLU A 81 -10.85 4.59 1.35
C GLU A 81 -11.39 3.97 0.06
N GLU A 82 -11.76 4.80 -0.95
CA GLU A 82 -12.20 4.30 -2.26
C GLU A 82 -11.14 3.44 -2.91
N GLY A 83 -9.87 3.87 -2.89
CA GLY A 83 -8.75 3.07 -3.40
C GLY A 83 -8.56 1.75 -2.65
N ALA A 84 -8.68 1.76 -1.31
CA ALA A 84 -8.58 0.54 -0.52
C ALA A 84 -9.68 -0.48 -0.85
N LEU A 85 -10.91 0.00 -1.05
CA LEU A 85 -12.05 -0.85 -1.42
C LEU A 85 -11.91 -1.38 -2.86
N ARG A 86 -11.48 -0.54 -3.81
CA ARG A 86 -11.21 -0.94 -5.20
C ARG A 86 -10.15 -2.05 -5.26
N GLU A 87 -8.99 -1.85 -4.60
CA GLU A 87 -7.92 -2.85 -4.56
C GLU A 87 -8.39 -4.16 -3.91
N THR A 88 -9.24 -4.09 -2.89
CA THR A 88 -9.80 -5.27 -2.22
C THR A 88 -10.72 -6.06 -3.16
N GLU A 89 -11.53 -5.37 -3.97
CA GLU A 89 -12.37 -6.02 -4.99
C GLU A 89 -11.52 -6.58 -6.13
N GLU A 90 -10.53 -5.83 -6.63
CA GLU A 90 -9.67 -6.23 -7.76
C GLU A 90 -8.78 -7.42 -7.41
N GLU A 91 -8.11 -7.41 -6.25
CA GLU A 91 -7.17 -8.45 -5.84
C GLU A 91 -7.81 -9.68 -5.19
N ALA A 92 -9.00 -9.54 -4.60
CA ALA A 92 -9.64 -10.62 -3.83
C ALA A 92 -11.10 -10.92 -4.23
N LYS A 93 -11.78 -10.08 -5.02
CA LYS A 93 -13.23 -10.13 -5.26
C LYS A 93 -14.03 -10.04 -3.96
N LEU A 94 -13.51 -9.30 -2.99
CA LEU A 94 -14.02 -9.23 -1.64
C LEU A 94 -14.75 -7.92 -1.40
N GLN A 95 -15.92 -8.00 -0.78
CA GLN A 95 -16.63 -6.86 -0.22
C GLN A 95 -16.53 -6.85 1.29
N VAL A 96 -16.35 -5.67 1.86
CA VAL A 96 -16.25 -5.44 3.29
C VAL A 96 -17.22 -4.38 3.77
N SER A 97 -17.61 -4.46 5.03
CA SER A 97 -18.39 -3.44 5.75
C SER A 97 -17.61 -2.91 6.95
N ASP A 98 -18.18 -1.91 7.62
CA ASP A 98 -17.62 -1.31 8.83
C ASP A 98 -16.16 -0.85 8.65
N VAL A 99 -15.91 -0.21 7.48
CA VAL A 99 -14.57 0.21 7.08
C VAL A 99 -14.07 1.35 7.96
N LYS A 100 -12.87 1.20 8.55
CA LYS A 100 -12.25 2.20 9.43
C LYS A 100 -10.78 2.36 9.09
N LEU A 101 -10.29 3.59 8.98
CA LEU A 101 -8.85 3.83 8.87
C LEU A 101 -8.15 3.27 10.13
N PHE A 102 -7.14 2.44 9.90
CA PHE A 102 -6.48 1.72 10.98
C PHE A 102 -4.99 2.05 11.10
N THR A 103 -4.22 1.96 10.01
CA THR A 103 -2.80 2.32 10.07
C THR A 103 -2.41 3.34 9.00
N VAL A 104 -1.49 4.25 9.37
CA VAL A 104 -0.75 5.11 8.46
C VAL A 104 0.74 4.84 8.70
N LEU A 105 1.40 4.16 7.77
CA LEU A 105 2.78 3.73 7.89
C LEU A 105 3.66 4.45 6.87
N SER A 106 4.50 5.35 7.35
CA SER A 106 5.50 6.01 6.49
C SER A 106 6.70 5.10 6.27
N VAL A 107 7.11 4.94 5.01
CA VAL A 107 8.27 4.12 4.60
C VAL A 107 9.24 5.01 3.79
N PRO A 108 9.99 5.92 4.46
CA PRO A 108 10.72 7.00 3.78
C PRO A 108 11.83 6.54 2.85
N HIS A 109 12.43 5.37 3.08
CA HIS A 109 13.54 4.85 2.28
C HIS A 109 13.14 4.33 0.89
N ILE A 110 11.84 4.21 0.63
CA ILE A 110 11.27 3.85 -0.69
C ILE A 110 10.23 4.88 -1.17
N ASP A 111 10.16 6.04 -0.50
CA ASP A 111 9.22 7.12 -0.81
C ASP A 111 7.76 6.63 -0.92
N GLN A 112 7.30 5.88 0.10
CA GLN A 112 5.93 5.37 0.16
C GLN A 112 5.25 5.64 1.50
N ILE A 113 3.92 5.78 1.45
CA ILE A 113 3.03 5.81 2.60
C ILE A 113 1.99 4.71 2.41
N TYR A 114 1.85 3.84 3.40
CA TYR A 114 0.83 2.79 3.41
C TYR A 114 -0.31 3.21 4.33
N THR A 115 -1.53 3.16 3.82
CA THR A 115 -2.75 3.36 4.59
C THR A 115 -3.56 2.08 4.56
N PHE A 116 -3.73 1.43 5.71
CA PHE A 116 -4.61 0.27 5.80
C PHE A 116 -5.86 0.61 6.59
N PHE A 117 -6.97 0.18 6.04
CA PHE A 117 -8.26 0.16 6.72
C PHE A 117 -8.49 -1.24 7.31
N THR A 118 -9.33 -1.34 8.33
CA THR A 118 -9.97 -2.59 8.72
C THR A 118 -11.35 -2.66 8.07
N GLY A 119 -11.85 -3.88 7.84
CA GLY A 119 -13.21 -4.09 7.35
C GLY A 119 -13.71 -5.50 7.63
N LYS A 120 -14.99 -5.66 7.93
CA LYS A 120 -15.60 -6.96 8.11
C LYS A 120 -15.94 -7.59 6.77
N VAL A 121 -15.61 -8.86 6.59
CA VAL A 121 -15.98 -9.65 5.40
C VAL A 121 -17.50 -9.76 5.28
N VAL A 122 -18.05 -9.36 4.12
CA VAL A 122 -19.49 -9.43 3.83
C VAL A 122 -19.84 -10.61 2.96
N ASN A 123 -19.04 -10.88 1.91
CA ASN A 123 -19.26 -11.99 1.00
C ASN A 123 -18.15 -13.04 1.13
N TYR A 124 -18.47 -14.29 0.81
CA TYR A 124 -17.52 -15.42 0.84
C TYR A 124 -17.22 -15.95 -0.58
N ASP A 125 -17.56 -15.18 -1.62
CA ASP A 125 -17.29 -15.51 -3.03
C ASP A 125 -15.91 -15.00 -3.48
N PHE A 126 -15.05 -14.62 -2.53
CA PHE A 126 -13.67 -14.22 -2.81
C PHE A 126 -12.84 -15.35 -3.46
N GLY A 127 -11.85 -14.99 -4.23
CA GLY A 127 -11.05 -15.99 -4.92
C GLY A 127 -9.95 -15.40 -5.79
N PRO A 128 -9.22 -16.27 -6.49
CA PRO A 128 -8.09 -15.87 -7.31
C PRO A 128 -8.42 -14.82 -8.37
N THR A 129 -7.43 -13.98 -8.65
CA THR A 129 -7.45 -12.94 -9.67
C THR A 129 -6.14 -13.00 -10.49
N PRO A 130 -5.95 -12.21 -11.54
CA PRO A 130 -4.67 -12.15 -12.23
C PRO A 130 -3.50 -11.77 -11.31
N GLU A 131 -3.73 -10.98 -10.26
CA GLU A 131 -2.71 -10.50 -9.32
C GLU A 131 -2.58 -11.36 -8.06
N SER A 132 -3.59 -12.19 -7.76
CA SER A 132 -3.63 -13.06 -6.58
C SER A 132 -3.88 -14.51 -6.98
N SER A 133 -2.84 -15.35 -6.92
CA SER A 133 -2.95 -16.79 -7.29
C SER A 133 -3.81 -17.60 -6.32
N GLU A 134 -3.94 -17.13 -5.07
CA GLU A 134 -4.74 -17.73 -4.02
C GLU A 134 -5.26 -16.63 -3.09
N VAL A 135 -6.51 -16.75 -2.65
CA VAL A 135 -7.13 -15.86 -1.64
C VAL A 135 -7.71 -16.75 -0.57
N LYS A 136 -7.35 -16.50 0.70
CA LYS A 136 -7.71 -17.41 1.80
C LYS A 136 -7.89 -16.67 3.12
N LEU A 137 -8.84 -17.13 3.92
CA LEU A 137 -8.98 -16.79 5.33
C LEU A 137 -8.01 -17.63 6.18
N PHE A 138 -7.25 -16.98 7.03
CA PHE A 138 -6.35 -17.60 8.01
C PHE A 138 -6.84 -17.30 9.41
N LYS A 139 -6.92 -18.31 10.26
CA LYS A 139 -7.08 -18.11 11.70
C LYS A 139 -5.91 -17.29 12.24
N TYR A 140 -6.12 -16.52 13.31
CA TYR A 140 -5.08 -15.66 13.89
C TYR A 140 -3.81 -16.44 14.29
N ASP A 141 -3.95 -17.67 14.73
CA ASP A 141 -2.84 -18.58 15.10
C ASP A 141 -2.22 -19.32 13.91
N GLU A 142 -2.88 -19.32 12.74
CA GLU A 142 -2.39 -19.96 11.51
C GLU A 142 -1.76 -18.97 10.51
N ILE A 143 -1.61 -17.69 10.85
CA ILE A 143 -1.04 -16.68 9.97
C ILE A 143 0.39 -17.08 9.56
N PRO A 144 0.70 -17.13 8.24
CA PRO A 144 2.01 -17.58 7.74
C PRO A 144 3.05 -16.45 7.85
N TRP A 145 3.47 -16.12 9.07
CA TRP A 145 4.34 -14.96 9.37
C TRP A 145 5.63 -14.91 8.57
N SER A 146 6.27 -16.05 8.29
CA SER A 146 7.50 -16.16 7.51
C SER A 146 7.30 -15.94 6.00
N GLU A 147 6.04 -16.05 5.55
CA GLU A 147 5.66 -15.93 4.15
C GLU A 147 4.91 -14.62 3.85
N LEU A 148 4.83 -13.69 4.81
CA LEU A 148 4.25 -12.38 4.57
C LEU A 148 5.20 -11.49 3.75
N ALA A 149 4.66 -10.85 2.73
CA ALA A 149 5.44 -10.15 1.71
C ALA A 149 6.18 -8.91 2.22
N PHE A 150 5.52 -8.10 3.06
CA PHE A 150 5.98 -6.75 3.38
C PHE A 150 5.97 -6.45 4.88
N PRO A 151 6.96 -5.67 5.37
CA PRO A 151 6.97 -5.23 6.77
C PRO A 151 5.74 -4.41 7.18
N SER A 152 5.14 -3.65 6.25
CA SER A 152 3.91 -2.89 6.47
C SER A 152 2.72 -3.81 6.78
N VAL A 153 2.59 -4.91 6.03
CA VAL A 153 1.56 -5.94 6.26
C VAL A 153 1.75 -6.61 7.62
N ILE A 154 2.99 -7.06 7.91
CA ILE A 154 3.33 -7.68 9.20
C ILE A 154 2.99 -6.74 10.36
N LYS A 155 3.35 -5.44 10.24
CA LYS A 155 3.08 -4.46 11.29
C LYS A 155 1.60 -4.23 11.48
N THR A 156 0.83 -4.06 10.40
CA THR A 156 -0.61 -3.85 10.44
C THR A 156 -1.32 -5.03 11.10
N ILE A 157 -1.02 -6.27 10.70
CA ILE A 157 -1.64 -7.46 11.31
C ILE A 157 -1.30 -7.56 12.80
N LYS A 158 -0.04 -7.33 13.20
CA LYS A 158 0.35 -7.37 14.62
C LYS A 158 -0.40 -6.35 15.46
N LEU A 159 -0.53 -5.12 14.98
CA LEU A 159 -1.29 -4.08 15.67
C LEU A 159 -2.76 -4.45 15.83
N PHE A 160 -3.35 -5.06 14.78
CA PHE A 160 -4.73 -5.51 14.83
C PHE A 160 -4.95 -6.64 15.86
N LEU A 161 -4.08 -7.64 15.87
CA LEU A 161 -4.17 -8.75 16.83
C LEU A 161 -3.94 -8.31 18.30
N GLU A 162 -3.15 -7.25 18.50
CA GLU A 162 -2.85 -6.73 19.85
C GLU A 162 -3.92 -5.78 20.37
N HIS A 163 -4.56 -5.00 19.48
CA HIS A 163 -5.37 -3.84 19.90
C HIS A 163 -6.79 -3.82 19.33
N GLY A 164 -7.14 -4.73 18.39
CA GLY A 164 -8.38 -4.59 17.60
C GLY A 164 -8.34 -3.38 16.68
N ASP A 165 -9.49 -2.88 16.28
CA ASP A 165 -9.67 -1.80 15.30
C ASP A 165 -10.16 -0.46 15.90
N ASP A 166 -10.06 -0.28 17.21
CA ASP A 166 -10.68 0.86 17.92
C ASP A 166 -9.87 2.17 17.83
N LYS A 167 -8.65 2.15 17.30
CA LYS A 167 -7.80 3.34 17.17
C LYS A 167 -6.92 3.31 15.95
N ILE A 168 -6.49 4.51 15.51
CA ILE A 168 -5.55 4.67 14.39
C ILE A 168 -4.11 4.65 14.90
N PHE A 169 -3.24 3.93 14.20
CA PHE A 169 -1.81 3.88 14.44
C PHE A 169 -1.05 4.64 13.35
N ASN A 170 -0.16 5.54 13.76
CA ASN A 170 0.73 6.27 12.84
C ASN A 170 2.18 5.96 13.21
N GLU A 171 2.91 5.27 12.32
CA GLU A 171 4.27 4.85 12.58
C GLU A 171 5.21 5.05 11.38
N VAL A 172 6.52 4.98 11.64
CA VAL A 172 7.56 5.07 10.61
C VAL A 172 8.32 3.75 10.55
N LEU A 173 8.30 3.10 9.40
CA LEU A 173 9.06 1.88 9.14
C LEU A 173 10.43 2.24 8.52
N ARG A 174 11.51 1.89 9.20
CA ARG A 174 12.89 2.06 8.73
C ARG A 174 13.57 0.71 8.58
N PRO A 175 14.52 0.54 7.64
CA PRO A 175 15.33 -0.66 7.59
C PRO A 175 15.99 -0.89 8.95
N LYS A 176 16.10 -2.15 9.37
CA LYS A 176 16.99 -2.48 10.49
C LYS A 176 18.43 -2.22 10.03
N VAL A 177 19.14 -1.35 10.74
CA VAL A 177 20.57 -1.10 10.57
C VAL A 177 21.35 -2.33 10.99
#